data_b9685e81e65d39aeb0085d8fa4da8886
#
_entry.id   b9685e81e65d39aeb0085d8fa4da8886
#
_cell.length_a   1.000
_cell.length_b   1.000
_cell.length_c   1.000
_cell.angle_alpha   90.00
_cell.angle_beta   90.00
_cell.angle_gamma   90.00
#
_symmetry.space_group_name_H-M   'P 1'
#
loop_
_entity.id
_entity.type
_entity.pdbx_description
1 polymer ?
#
loop_
_entity_poly.entity_id
_entity_poly.type
_entity_poly.pdbx_seq_one_letter_code
_entity_poly.pdbx_strand_id
1 'polypeptide(L)'
;MSTPNQHAGKVIITCAVTGAIHTPSMSPHLPVTAEEIIAESLNAAEAGAAILHLHARHPDGRPDQSPEGFAAFLPRIKQGTNAVVNITTGGSPYMSVTERAAPAAIHQPELASLNMGSMNFGLYPM
;
A
#
# COMPACT_ATOMS: atom_id res chain seq x y z
N MET A 1 -18.42 -35.67 19.31
CA MET A 1 -18.91 -34.67 18.35
C MET A 1 -17.93 -33.50 18.40
N SER A 2 -17.10 -33.31 17.36
CA SER A 2 -16.20 -32.18 17.26
C SER A 2 -17.02 -30.92 16.95
N THR A 3 -16.92 -29.90 17.79
CA THR A 3 -17.48 -28.57 17.52
C THR A 3 -16.96 -28.06 16.17
N PRO A 4 -17.84 -27.58 15.26
CA PRO A 4 -17.37 -26.97 14.03
C PRO A 4 -16.41 -25.83 14.34
N ASN A 5 -15.25 -25.83 13.69
CA ASN A 5 -14.27 -24.76 13.82
C ASN A 5 -14.93 -23.43 13.37
N GLN A 6 -15.27 -22.56 14.32
CA GLN A 6 -15.98 -21.29 14.06
C GLN A 6 -15.16 -20.31 13.18
N HIS A 7 -13.90 -20.62 12.90
CA HIS A 7 -13.03 -19.86 12.02
C HIS A 7 -12.95 -20.42 10.60
N ALA A 8 -13.58 -21.57 10.34
CA ALA A 8 -13.64 -22.13 8.99
C ALA A 8 -14.49 -21.23 8.09
N GLY A 9 -13.86 -20.51 7.17
CA GLY A 9 -14.52 -19.65 6.19
C GLY A 9 -14.26 -18.16 6.31
N LYS A 10 -13.50 -17.67 7.31
CA LYS A 10 -13.09 -16.26 7.35
C LYS A 10 -11.86 -16.04 6.47
N VAL A 11 -11.92 -15.04 5.61
CA VAL A 11 -10.85 -14.62 4.71
C VAL A 11 -10.44 -13.18 5.04
N ILE A 12 -9.14 -12.92 5.09
CA ILE A 12 -8.61 -11.57 5.22
C ILE A 12 -8.47 -11.01 3.80
N ILE A 13 -9.14 -9.89 3.53
CA ILE A 13 -9.06 -9.19 2.25
C ILE A 13 -8.06 -8.03 2.41
N THR A 14 -7.02 -8.04 1.58
CA THR A 14 -6.09 -6.92 1.44
C THR A 14 -6.38 -6.19 0.14
N CYS A 15 -6.65 -4.88 0.21
CA CYS A 15 -6.79 -4.04 -0.97
C CYS A 15 -5.49 -3.29 -1.23
N ALA A 16 -4.91 -3.47 -2.42
CA ALA A 16 -3.82 -2.65 -2.93
C ALA A 16 -4.42 -1.48 -3.72
N VAL A 17 -4.54 -0.33 -3.06
CA VAL A 17 -5.26 0.84 -3.57
C VAL A 17 -4.57 1.45 -4.80
N THR A 18 -3.25 1.50 -4.78
CA THR A 18 -2.41 1.91 -5.90
C THR A 18 -1.13 1.08 -5.88
N GLY A 19 -0.28 1.24 -6.87
CA GLY A 19 0.97 0.49 -6.97
C GLY A 19 2.11 1.35 -7.48
N ALA A 20 3.29 0.77 -7.71
CA ALA A 20 4.45 1.49 -8.23
C ALA A 20 4.57 1.40 -9.76
N ILE A 21 4.15 0.28 -10.36
CA ILE A 21 4.40 -0.03 -11.78
C ILE A 21 3.35 0.60 -12.69
N HIS A 22 2.09 0.65 -12.25
CA HIS A 22 1.00 1.17 -13.05
C HIS A 22 1.15 2.67 -13.28
N THR A 23 0.77 3.11 -14.47
CA THR A 23 0.78 4.52 -14.87
C THR A 23 -0.64 5.03 -15.09
N PRO A 24 -0.89 6.35 -14.96
CA PRO A 24 -2.22 6.92 -15.23
C PRO A 24 -2.75 6.60 -16.64
N SER A 25 -1.86 6.36 -17.60
CA SER A 25 -2.25 5.96 -18.96
C SER A 25 -2.81 4.53 -19.05
N MET A 26 -2.53 3.68 -18.06
CA MET A 26 -3.03 2.30 -18.02
C MET A 26 -4.45 2.20 -17.45
N SER A 27 -4.83 3.13 -16.58
CA SER A 27 -6.16 3.17 -15.99
C SER A 27 -6.53 4.60 -15.57
N PRO A 28 -7.72 5.10 -15.99
CA PRO A 28 -8.22 6.39 -15.52
C PRO A 28 -8.64 6.37 -14.04
N HIS A 29 -8.71 5.18 -13.44
CA HIS A 29 -9.11 4.98 -12.04
C HIS A 29 -7.91 4.77 -11.10
N LEU A 30 -6.68 4.94 -11.59
CA LEU A 30 -5.49 4.79 -10.76
C LEU A 30 -5.36 6.01 -9.83
N PRO A 31 -5.44 5.85 -8.49
CA PRO A 31 -5.23 6.95 -7.57
C PRO A 31 -3.79 7.44 -7.61
N VAL A 32 -3.59 8.73 -7.79
CA VAL A 32 -2.28 9.38 -7.89
C VAL A 32 -2.08 10.37 -6.75
N THR A 33 -3.05 11.25 -6.54
CA THR A 33 -2.97 12.27 -5.49
C THR A 33 -3.25 11.69 -4.10
N ALA A 34 -2.77 12.37 -3.07
CA ALA A 34 -3.05 11.99 -1.68
C ALA A 34 -4.56 11.93 -1.41
N GLU A 35 -5.35 12.87 -1.96
CA GLU A 35 -6.80 12.90 -1.81
C GLU A 35 -7.47 11.69 -2.44
N GLU A 36 -7.07 11.31 -3.64
CA GLU A 36 -7.57 10.10 -4.32
C GLU A 36 -7.19 8.83 -3.55
N ILE A 37 -5.95 8.74 -3.07
CA ILE A 37 -5.48 7.59 -2.27
C ILE A 37 -6.28 7.48 -0.97
N ILE A 38 -6.59 8.60 -0.31
CA ILE A 38 -7.43 8.61 0.89
C ILE A 38 -8.84 8.13 0.55
N ALA A 39 -9.47 8.72 -0.45
CA ALA A 39 -10.84 8.39 -0.83
C ALA A 39 -10.99 6.91 -1.16
N GLU A 40 -10.12 6.39 -2.03
CA GLU A 40 -10.17 4.98 -2.44
C GLU A 40 -9.81 4.01 -1.28
N SER A 41 -8.92 4.42 -0.37
CA SER A 41 -8.62 3.63 0.83
C SER A 41 -9.83 3.51 1.75
N LEU A 42 -10.53 4.60 1.99
CA LEU A 42 -11.73 4.60 2.84
C LEU A 42 -12.88 3.82 2.18
N ASN A 43 -13.08 3.97 0.88
CA ASN A 43 -14.05 3.20 0.09
C ASN A 43 -13.74 1.69 0.15
N ALA A 44 -12.48 1.31 0.00
CA ALA A 44 -12.06 -0.09 0.10
C ALA A 44 -12.31 -0.68 1.49
N ALA A 45 -12.02 0.07 2.54
CA ALA A 45 -12.28 -0.34 3.91
C ALA A 45 -13.78 -0.50 4.19
N GLU A 46 -14.61 0.44 3.73
CA GLU A 46 -16.07 0.35 3.82
C GLU A 46 -16.62 -0.85 3.06
N ALA A 47 -16.03 -1.18 1.92
CA ALA A 47 -16.37 -2.36 1.14
C ALA A 47 -15.91 -3.68 1.78
N GLY A 48 -15.16 -3.65 2.89
CA GLY A 48 -14.77 -4.82 3.68
C GLY A 48 -13.30 -5.20 3.59
N ALA A 49 -12.43 -4.36 3.04
CA ALA A 49 -10.99 -4.60 3.12
C ALA A 49 -10.51 -4.50 4.57
N ALA A 50 -9.88 -5.57 5.07
CA ALA A 50 -9.30 -5.62 6.41
C ALA A 50 -7.91 -4.99 6.47
N ILE A 51 -7.19 -5.01 5.34
CA ILE A 51 -5.84 -4.46 5.21
C ILE A 51 -5.81 -3.57 3.96
N LEU A 52 -5.20 -2.40 4.09
CA LEU A 52 -4.95 -1.45 3.01
C LEU A 52 -3.45 -1.44 2.70
N HIS A 53 -3.06 -1.92 1.52
CA HIS A 53 -1.68 -1.86 1.06
C HIS A 53 -1.45 -0.62 0.22
N LEU A 54 -0.55 0.26 0.71
CA LEU A 54 -0.44 1.62 0.25
C LEU A 54 0.93 1.91 -0.37
N HIS A 55 0.90 2.68 -1.43
CA HIS A 55 2.04 3.32 -2.07
C HIS A 55 1.83 4.83 -2.11
N ALA A 56 2.90 5.60 -2.12
CA ALA A 56 2.84 7.03 -2.41
C ALA A 56 3.25 7.31 -3.87
N ARG A 57 2.78 8.42 -4.40
CA ARG A 57 3.08 8.88 -5.75
C ARG A 57 3.35 10.38 -5.77
N HIS A 58 4.24 10.78 -6.65
CA HIS A 58 4.40 12.18 -7.02
C HIS A 58 3.20 12.67 -7.86
N PRO A 59 2.95 13.99 -7.92
CA PRO A 59 1.85 14.55 -8.71
C PRO A 59 1.88 14.19 -10.21
N ASP A 60 3.05 13.85 -10.73
CA ASP A 60 3.22 13.39 -12.12
C ASP A 60 2.94 11.88 -12.30
N GLY A 61 2.51 11.20 -11.24
CA GLY A 61 2.17 9.78 -11.23
C GLY A 61 3.35 8.82 -11.01
N ARG A 62 4.59 9.31 -10.92
CA ARG A 62 5.74 8.46 -10.59
C ARG A 62 5.66 7.95 -9.14
N PRO A 63 6.18 6.74 -8.85
CA PRO A 63 6.27 6.25 -7.48
C PRO A 63 7.08 7.20 -6.59
N ASP A 64 6.59 7.40 -5.38
CA ASP A 64 7.26 8.14 -4.32
C ASP A 64 7.53 7.21 -3.14
N GLN A 65 8.76 7.17 -2.66
CA GLN A 65 9.16 6.41 -1.48
C GLN A 65 9.67 7.33 -0.36
N SER A 66 9.40 8.62 -0.47
CA SER A 66 9.75 9.57 0.60
C SER A 66 8.79 9.43 1.79
N PRO A 67 9.26 9.58 3.02
CA PRO A 67 8.37 9.66 4.18
C PRO A 67 7.31 10.75 4.05
N GLU A 68 7.64 11.87 3.43
CA GLU A 68 6.74 13.00 3.20
C GLU A 68 5.55 12.62 2.31
N GLY A 69 5.79 11.83 1.26
CA GLY A 69 4.74 11.32 0.39
C GLY A 69 3.71 10.48 1.16
N PHE A 70 4.18 9.63 2.08
CA PHE A 70 3.30 8.85 2.93
C PHE A 70 2.61 9.70 4.02
N ALA A 71 3.28 10.71 4.58
CA ALA A 71 2.70 11.62 5.56
C ALA A 71 1.47 12.36 5.03
N ALA A 72 1.38 12.56 3.73
CA ALA A 72 0.29 13.31 3.10
C ALA A 72 -1.09 12.62 3.25
N PHE A 73 -1.13 11.28 3.41
CA PHE A 73 -2.39 10.55 3.46
C PHE A 73 -2.56 9.63 4.68
N LEU A 74 -1.47 9.10 5.25
CA LEU A 74 -1.55 8.11 6.34
C LEU A 74 -2.40 8.57 7.53
N PRO A 75 -2.22 9.79 8.08
CA PRO A 75 -2.99 10.22 9.26
C PRO A 75 -4.50 10.25 8.98
N ARG A 76 -4.91 10.69 7.79
CA ARG A 76 -6.33 10.79 7.43
C ARG A 76 -6.95 9.42 7.21
N ILE A 77 -6.23 8.49 6.62
CA ILE A 77 -6.70 7.11 6.49
C ILE A 77 -6.87 6.48 7.88
N LYS A 78 -5.89 6.61 8.77
CA LYS A 78 -5.96 6.07 10.12
C LYS A 78 -7.09 6.67 10.98
N GLN A 79 -7.45 7.93 10.75
CA GLN A 79 -8.58 8.56 11.41
C GLN A 79 -9.93 8.09 10.84
N GLY A 80 -9.97 7.71 9.57
CA GLY A 80 -11.20 7.37 8.86
C GLY A 80 -11.61 5.89 8.91
N THR A 81 -10.70 4.99 9.29
CA THR A 81 -10.99 3.55 9.33
C THR A 81 -10.17 2.79 10.37
N ASN A 82 -10.70 1.64 10.80
CA ASN A 82 -10.00 0.66 11.63
C ASN A 82 -9.25 -0.40 10.80
N ALA A 83 -9.26 -0.31 9.47
CA ALA A 83 -8.49 -1.22 8.64
C ALA A 83 -6.99 -1.10 8.96
N VAL A 84 -6.31 -2.23 8.90
CA VAL A 84 -4.86 -2.30 9.13
C VAL A 84 -4.13 -1.62 7.99
N VAL A 85 -3.24 -0.71 8.30
CA VAL A 85 -2.41 -0.04 7.30
C VAL A 85 -1.12 -0.81 7.08
N ASN A 86 -0.88 -1.18 5.83
CA ASN A 86 0.34 -1.80 5.33
C ASN A 86 0.97 -0.86 4.29
N ILE A 87 2.20 -0.42 4.51
CA ILE A 87 2.91 0.39 3.51
C ILE A 87 3.99 -0.42 2.79
N THR A 88 4.23 -0.05 1.54
CA THR A 88 5.27 -0.70 0.74
C THR A 88 6.67 -0.34 1.23
N THR A 89 7.59 -1.30 1.17
CA THR A 89 9.05 -1.09 1.22
C THR A 89 9.71 -1.43 -0.11
N GLY A 90 8.92 -1.64 -1.15
CA GLY A 90 9.40 -2.05 -2.47
C GLY A 90 10.26 -0.98 -3.15
N GLY A 91 9.85 0.27 -3.08
CA GLY A 91 10.57 1.38 -3.70
C GLY A 91 10.88 1.13 -5.17
N SER A 92 12.12 1.38 -5.56
CA SER A 92 12.63 1.12 -6.89
C SER A 92 13.95 0.33 -6.82
N PRO A 93 14.36 -0.36 -7.90
CA PRO A 93 15.63 -1.09 -7.96
C PRO A 93 16.87 -0.21 -7.71
N TYR A 94 16.74 1.09 -7.92
CA TYR A 94 17.83 2.07 -7.78
C TYR A 94 17.94 2.67 -6.37
N MET A 95 16.99 2.37 -5.49
CA MET A 95 16.99 2.85 -4.11
C MET A 95 17.77 1.90 -3.19
N SER A 96 18.49 2.46 -2.23
CA SER A 96 19.09 1.70 -1.14
C SER A 96 18.02 1.09 -0.22
N VAL A 97 18.40 0.09 0.56
CA VAL A 97 17.50 -0.52 1.56
C VAL A 97 17.02 0.51 2.57
N THR A 98 17.90 1.43 2.97
CA THR A 98 17.57 2.50 3.93
C THR A 98 16.48 3.43 3.37
N GLU A 99 16.62 3.86 2.11
CA GLU A 99 15.59 4.69 1.47
C GLU A 99 14.25 3.96 1.35
N ARG A 100 14.27 2.68 0.95
CA ARG A 100 13.04 1.88 0.84
C ARG A 100 12.33 1.70 2.17
N ALA A 101 13.07 1.52 3.27
CA ALA A 101 12.54 1.28 4.59
C ALA A 101 12.21 2.55 5.39
N ALA A 102 12.70 3.73 4.95
CA ALA A 102 12.54 4.99 5.68
C ALA A 102 11.09 5.33 6.03
N PRO A 103 10.09 5.20 5.12
CA PRO A 103 8.70 5.48 5.46
C PRO A 103 8.18 4.57 6.58
N ALA A 104 8.51 3.28 6.55
CA ALA A 104 8.09 2.33 7.58
C ALA A 104 8.73 2.62 8.94
N ALA A 105 10.02 2.99 8.95
CA ALA A 105 10.74 3.33 10.17
C ALA A 105 10.22 4.62 10.81
N ILE A 106 9.82 5.60 10.01
CA ILE A 106 9.35 6.91 10.47
C ILE A 106 7.88 6.87 10.88
N HIS A 107 7.00 6.30 10.04
CA HIS A 107 5.56 6.33 10.28
C HIS A 107 5.05 5.17 11.13
N GLN A 108 5.83 4.11 11.33
CA GLN A 108 5.51 2.96 12.16
C GLN A 108 4.07 2.44 11.92
N PRO A 109 3.73 2.07 10.67
CA PRO A 109 2.43 1.48 10.36
C PRO A 109 2.27 0.13 11.07
N GLU A 110 1.06 -0.40 11.12
CA GLU A 110 0.82 -1.73 11.70
C GLU A 110 1.55 -2.84 10.92
N LEU A 111 1.67 -2.67 9.60
CA LEU A 111 2.39 -3.60 8.72
C LEU A 111 3.26 -2.82 7.74
N ALA A 112 4.37 -3.44 7.35
CA ALA A 112 5.16 -3.05 6.20
C ALA A 112 5.46 -4.29 5.36
N SER A 113 5.56 -4.14 4.04
CA SER A 113 5.87 -5.27 3.17
C SER A 113 7.31 -5.74 3.36
N LEU A 114 7.53 -7.04 3.22
CA LEU A 114 8.85 -7.65 3.20
C LEU A 114 8.95 -8.59 1.99
N ASN A 115 9.78 -8.23 1.03
CA ASN A 115 10.09 -9.11 -0.09
C ASN A 115 11.19 -10.08 0.32
N MET A 116 10.83 -11.35 0.47
CA MET A 116 11.78 -12.42 0.80
C MET A 116 12.53 -12.82 -0.47
N GLY A 117 13.86 -12.66 -0.46
CA GLY A 117 14.71 -12.96 -1.61
C GLY A 117 15.25 -11.71 -2.30
N SER A 118 15.49 -11.76 -3.61
CA SER A 118 16.01 -10.62 -4.35
C SER A 118 14.98 -9.49 -4.40
N MET A 119 15.37 -8.32 -3.94
CA MET A 119 14.57 -7.09 -4.08
C MET A 119 14.72 -6.44 -5.47
N ASN A 120 15.67 -6.92 -6.26
CA ASN A 120 15.95 -6.42 -7.59
C ASN A 120 15.39 -7.40 -8.62
N PHE A 121 14.12 -7.26 -8.92
CA PHE A 121 13.50 -7.97 -10.04
C PHE A 121 13.52 -7.08 -11.28
N GLY A 122 13.89 -7.65 -12.41
CA GLY A 122 13.80 -6.98 -13.70
C GLY A 122 12.43 -7.22 -14.33
N LEU A 123 11.76 -6.15 -14.74
CA LEU A 123 10.64 -6.26 -15.68
C LEU A 123 11.23 -6.17 -17.08
N TYR A 124 11.24 -7.30 -17.76
CA TYR A 124 11.65 -7.32 -19.17
C TYR A 124 10.49 -6.79 -20.01
N PRO A 125 10.75 -5.90 -20.99
CA PRO A 125 9.73 -5.53 -21.95
C PRO A 125 9.28 -6.82 -22.68
N MET A 126 7.98 -7.06 -22.66
CA MET A 126 7.35 -8.13 -23.45
C MET A 126 7.23 -7.70 -24.90
#